data_c64aa6baa9e742a99db3997188513054
#
_entry.id   c64aa6baa9e742a99db3997188513054
#
_cell.length_a   1.000
_cell.length_b   1.000
_cell.length_c   1.000
_cell.angle_alpha   90.00
_cell.angle_beta   90.00
_cell.angle_gamma   90.00
#
_symmetry.space_group_name_H-M   'P 1'
#
loop_
_entity.id
_entity.type
_entity.pdbx_description
1 polymer ?
#
loop_
_entity_poly.entity_id
_entity_poly.type
_entity_poly.pdbx_seq_one_letter_code
_entity_poly.pdbx_strand_id
1 'polypeptide(L)'
;MIYAAPGAAGAKVVYKPQYNNFIGGQWVPPVKGQYFDVVTPISGQVYTQAARSTAEDIELALDAAHAAADKWGKTDAATRSNILLKIADRIEQNLELLAYAETVDNGKAIRETLNADI
;
A
#
# COMPACT_ATOMS: atom_id res chain seq x y z
N MET A 1 6.48 -8.79 22.88
CA MET A 1 6.54 -7.40 22.38
C MET A 1 5.10 -6.91 22.19
N ILE A 2 4.76 -5.76 22.71
CA ILE A 2 3.40 -5.18 22.60
C ILE A 2 3.49 -4.00 21.64
N TYR A 3 2.66 -4.02 20.62
CA TYR A 3 2.54 -2.93 19.64
C TYR A 3 1.37 -2.00 20.02
N ALA A 4 1.60 -0.70 19.94
CA ALA A 4 0.57 0.29 20.16
C ALA A 4 -0.45 0.29 19.00
N ALA A 5 -1.71 0.57 19.32
CA ALA A 5 -2.77 0.71 18.31
C ALA A 5 -2.51 1.93 17.39
N PRO A 6 -3.07 1.96 16.19
CA PRO A 6 -3.04 3.13 15.33
C PRO A 6 -3.53 4.39 16.06
N GLY A 7 -2.80 5.49 15.93
CA GLY A 7 -3.11 6.76 16.60
C GLY A 7 -2.65 6.87 18.06
N ALA A 8 -2.21 5.78 18.69
CA ALA A 8 -1.65 5.81 20.02
C ALA A 8 -0.15 6.17 20.02
N ALA A 9 0.34 6.68 21.14
CA ALA A 9 1.78 6.94 21.29
C ALA A 9 2.58 5.64 21.13
N GLY A 10 3.60 5.66 20.28
CA GLY A 10 4.41 4.48 19.97
C GLY A 10 3.88 3.59 18.84
N ALA A 11 2.81 3.98 18.16
CA ALA A 11 2.37 3.30 16.95
C ALA A 11 3.47 3.29 15.88
N LYS A 12 3.64 2.16 15.20
CA LYS A 12 4.69 2.01 14.17
C LYS A 12 4.37 2.74 12.86
N VAL A 13 3.08 2.95 12.59
CA VAL A 13 2.61 3.68 11.40
C VAL A 13 1.72 4.83 11.83
N VAL A 14 2.02 6.01 11.31
CA VAL A 14 1.12 7.17 11.38
C VAL A 14 0.33 7.22 10.09
N TYR A 15 -0.92 6.80 10.15
CA TYR A 15 -1.80 6.80 8.99
C TYR A 15 -2.23 8.22 8.63
N LYS A 16 -2.28 8.50 7.33
CA LYS A 16 -2.91 9.72 6.81
C LYS A 16 -4.43 9.61 6.97
N PRO A 17 -5.15 10.73 7.07
CA PRO A 17 -6.61 10.70 7.09
C PRO A 17 -7.21 10.04 5.86
N GLN A 18 -6.59 10.21 4.68
CA GLN A 18 -7.03 9.66 3.40
C GLN A 18 -5.84 9.21 2.54
N TYR A 19 -6.06 8.16 1.76
CA TYR A 19 -5.13 7.69 0.74
C TYR A 19 -5.77 7.79 -0.64
N ASN A 20 -5.02 8.38 -1.56
CA ASN A 20 -5.39 8.55 -2.96
C ASN A 20 -4.90 7.37 -3.82
N ASN A 21 -5.30 7.33 -5.09
CA ASN A 21 -4.75 6.42 -6.08
C ASN A 21 -3.32 6.84 -6.45
N PHE A 22 -2.46 5.86 -6.76
CA PHE A 22 -1.14 6.13 -7.31
C PHE A 22 -1.13 5.73 -8.78
N ILE A 23 -1.17 6.74 -9.68
CA ILE A 23 -1.31 6.55 -11.12
C ILE A 23 -0.30 7.44 -11.85
N GLY A 24 0.42 6.86 -12.82
CA GLY A 24 1.38 7.61 -13.61
C GLY A 24 2.53 8.22 -12.81
N GLY A 25 2.90 7.61 -11.69
CA GLY A 25 3.96 8.09 -10.80
C GLY A 25 3.52 9.17 -9.82
N GLN A 26 2.23 9.45 -9.69
CA GLN A 26 1.68 10.50 -8.83
C GLN A 26 0.49 10.01 -8.00
N TRP A 27 0.32 10.62 -6.82
CA TRP A 27 -0.86 10.43 -5.99
C TRP A 27 -1.98 11.33 -6.51
N VAL A 28 -3.08 10.73 -6.97
CA VAL A 28 -4.22 11.46 -7.53
C VAL A 28 -5.51 11.10 -6.79
N PRO A 29 -6.37 12.08 -6.47
CA PRO A 29 -7.66 11.79 -5.85
C PRO A 29 -8.54 10.98 -6.80
N PRO A 30 -9.51 10.20 -6.28
CA PRO A 30 -10.48 9.53 -7.13
C PRO A 30 -11.29 10.56 -7.92
N VAL A 31 -11.61 10.27 -9.18
CA VAL A 31 -12.28 11.21 -10.10
C VAL A 31 -13.56 11.78 -9.51
N LYS A 32 -14.36 10.96 -8.82
CA LYS A 32 -15.59 11.38 -8.16
C LYS A 32 -15.41 11.92 -6.74
N GLY A 33 -14.19 12.05 -6.26
CA GLY A 33 -13.87 12.58 -4.94
C GLY A 33 -14.44 11.77 -3.78
N GLN A 34 -14.77 10.48 -4.00
CA GLN A 34 -15.36 9.62 -2.97
C GLN A 34 -14.31 8.75 -2.29
N TYR A 35 -14.52 8.52 -1.00
CA TYR A 35 -13.66 7.68 -0.16
C TYR A 35 -14.53 6.74 0.66
N PHE A 36 -13.94 5.69 1.19
CA PHE A 36 -14.58 4.79 2.15
C PHE A 36 -13.70 4.58 3.37
N ASP A 37 -14.36 4.35 4.50
CA ASP A 37 -13.69 4.10 5.77
C ASP A 37 -13.00 2.74 5.76
N VAL A 38 -11.75 2.71 6.23
CA VAL A 38 -11.01 1.46 6.46
C VAL A 38 -11.01 1.18 7.95
N VAL A 39 -11.63 0.07 8.32
CA VAL A 39 -11.86 -0.35 9.71
C VAL A 39 -10.88 -1.46 10.06
N THR A 40 -10.15 -1.30 11.17
CA THR A 40 -9.34 -2.41 11.66
C THR A 40 -10.21 -3.43 12.42
N PRO A 41 -10.12 -4.73 12.10
CA PRO A 41 -10.88 -5.76 12.81
C PRO A 41 -10.41 -5.97 14.26
N ILE A 42 -9.24 -5.45 14.63
CA ILE A 42 -8.68 -5.56 15.99
C ILE A 42 -9.55 -4.79 17.00
N SER A 43 -9.99 -3.59 16.64
CA SER A 43 -10.77 -2.71 17.54
C SER A 43 -12.15 -2.34 17.00
N GLY A 44 -12.43 -2.62 15.72
CA GLY A 44 -13.64 -2.15 15.05
C GLY A 44 -13.67 -0.63 14.78
N GLN A 45 -12.51 0.04 14.89
CA GLN A 45 -12.41 1.49 14.68
C GLN A 45 -11.88 1.81 13.28
N VAL A 46 -12.37 2.93 12.74
CA VAL A 46 -11.82 3.52 11.51
C VAL A 46 -10.43 4.05 11.82
N TYR A 47 -9.44 3.73 10.99
CA TYR A 47 -8.08 4.24 11.17
C TYR A 47 -7.57 5.05 9.98
N THR A 48 -8.24 4.96 8.83
CA THR A 48 -7.97 5.78 7.64
C THR A 48 -9.12 5.68 6.65
N GLN A 49 -9.01 6.40 5.53
CA GLN A 49 -9.90 6.26 4.38
C GLN A 49 -9.11 5.93 3.12
N ALA A 50 -9.71 5.17 2.23
CA ALA A 50 -9.16 4.84 0.91
C ALA A 50 -10.05 5.37 -0.22
N ALA A 51 -9.45 5.64 -1.37
CA ALA A 51 -10.16 6.13 -2.54
C ALA A 51 -11.21 5.11 -3.01
N ARG A 52 -12.46 5.56 -3.15
CA ARG A 52 -13.52 4.79 -3.82
C ARG A 52 -13.45 5.07 -5.32
N SER A 53 -12.66 4.28 -6.00
CA SER A 53 -12.42 4.43 -7.43
C SER A 53 -13.60 3.92 -8.27
N THR A 54 -13.75 4.49 -9.46
CA THR A 54 -14.77 4.14 -10.45
C THR A 54 -14.10 3.68 -11.75
N ALA A 55 -14.90 3.34 -12.76
CA ALA A 55 -14.38 2.98 -14.08
C ALA A 55 -13.47 4.07 -14.68
N GLU A 56 -13.78 5.34 -14.43
CA GLU A 56 -12.96 6.46 -14.90
C GLU A 56 -11.54 6.45 -14.30
N ASP A 57 -11.40 6.11 -13.02
CA ASP A 57 -10.09 5.94 -12.38
C ASP A 57 -9.31 4.76 -12.96
N ILE A 58 -10.00 3.66 -13.28
CA ILE A 58 -9.40 2.48 -13.92
C ILE A 58 -8.91 2.82 -15.33
N GLU A 59 -9.67 3.57 -16.12
CA GLU A 59 -9.22 4.03 -17.45
C GLU A 59 -7.94 4.87 -17.36
N LEU A 60 -7.87 5.81 -16.42
CA LEU A 60 -6.65 6.59 -16.18
C LEU A 60 -5.44 5.71 -15.83
N ALA A 61 -5.65 4.68 -15.01
CA ALA A 61 -4.60 3.74 -14.65
C ALA A 61 -4.15 2.88 -15.84
N LEU A 62 -5.11 2.41 -16.66
CA LEU A 62 -4.83 1.66 -17.89
C LEU A 62 -4.07 2.51 -18.91
N ASP A 63 -4.46 3.76 -19.11
CA ASP A 63 -3.77 4.68 -20.00
C ASP A 63 -2.32 4.89 -19.57
N ALA A 64 -2.08 5.10 -18.28
CA ALA A 64 -0.73 5.23 -17.72
C ALA A 64 0.10 3.95 -17.91
N ALA A 65 -0.51 2.78 -17.71
CA ALA A 65 0.14 1.48 -17.92
C ALA A 65 0.49 1.26 -19.41
N HIS A 66 -0.43 1.55 -20.32
CA HIS A 66 -0.20 1.44 -21.76
C HIS A 66 0.89 2.42 -22.25
N ALA A 67 0.91 3.65 -21.73
CA ALA A 67 1.96 4.62 -22.05
C ALA A 67 3.36 4.13 -21.62
N ALA A 68 3.45 3.36 -20.53
CA ALA A 68 4.71 2.79 -20.04
C ALA A 68 5.11 1.48 -20.76
N ALA A 69 4.16 0.76 -21.35
CA ALA A 69 4.34 -0.62 -21.82
C ALA A 69 5.45 -0.77 -22.88
N ASP A 70 5.54 0.13 -23.85
CA ASP A 70 6.52 0.04 -24.94
C ASP A 70 7.95 0.16 -24.41
N LYS A 71 8.21 1.18 -23.58
CA LYS A 71 9.52 1.40 -22.97
C LYS A 71 9.89 0.26 -22.01
N TRP A 72 8.95 -0.14 -21.17
CA TRP A 72 9.16 -1.22 -20.20
C TRP A 72 9.39 -2.56 -20.88
N GLY A 73 8.61 -2.88 -21.92
CA GLY A 73 8.73 -4.11 -22.68
C GLY A 73 10.09 -4.25 -23.40
N LYS A 74 10.73 -3.14 -23.75
CA LYS A 74 12.07 -3.10 -24.36
C LYS A 74 13.21 -3.10 -23.34
N THR A 75 12.92 -3.02 -22.05
CA THR A 75 13.92 -3.08 -20.99
C THR A 75 14.50 -4.50 -20.89
N ASP A 76 15.81 -4.61 -20.80
CA ASP A 76 16.49 -5.90 -20.69
C ASP A 76 16.16 -6.64 -19.38
N ALA A 77 16.33 -7.96 -19.40
CA ALA A 77 15.97 -8.83 -18.27
C ALA A 77 16.81 -8.52 -17.01
N ALA A 78 18.09 -8.16 -17.16
CA ALA A 78 18.96 -7.83 -16.04
C ALA A 78 18.48 -6.57 -15.31
N THR A 79 18.12 -5.53 -16.05
CA THR A 79 17.57 -4.29 -15.49
C THR A 79 16.26 -4.56 -14.73
N ARG A 80 15.34 -5.36 -15.30
CA ARG A 80 14.09 -5.72 -14.63
C ARG A 80 14.35 -6.54 -13.37
N SER A 81 15.25 -7.51 -13.43
CA SER A 81 15.67 -8.31 -12.28
C SER A 81 16.23 -7.44 -11.15
N ASN A 82 17.13 -6.50 -11.49
CA ASN A 82 17.72 -5.60 -10.51
C ASN A 82 16.66 -4.70 -9.83
N ILE A 83 15.62 -4.30 -10.54
CA ILE A 83 14.51 -3.53 -9.93
C ILE A 83 13.76 -4.40 -8.91
N LEU A 84 13.46 -5.67 -9.25
CA LEU A 84 12.78 -6.58 -8.32
C LEU A 84 13.64 -6.87 -7.08
N LEU A 85 14.94 -7.05 -7.23
CA LEU A 85 15.86 -7.23 -6.10
C LEU A 85 15.87 -5.99 -5.19
N LYS A 86 15.90 -4.78 -5.76
CA LYS A 86 15.79 -3.54 -4.98
C LYS A 86 14.46 -3.42 -4.24
N ILE A 87 13.36 -3.91 -4.82
CA ILE A 87 12.07 -3.96 -4.14
C ILE A 87 12.15 -4.92 -2.95
N ALA A 88 12.74 -6.11 -3.12
CA ALA A 88 12.95 -7.06 -2.03
C ALA A 88 13.78 -6.46 -0.88
N ASP A 89 14.89 -5.80 -1.21
CA ASP A 89 15.72 -5.09 -0.22
C ASP A 89 14.91 -4.03 0.55
N ARG A 90 14.03 -3.30 -0.14
CA ARG A 90 13.17 -2.28 0.52
C ARG A 90 12.10 -2.90 1.41
N ILE A 91 11.55 -4.04 1.02
CA ILE A 91 10.61 -4.81 1.87
C ILE A 91 11.33 -5.25 3.14
N GLU A 92 12.50 -5.86 3.03
CA GLU A 92 13.28 -6.33 4.17
C GLU A 92 13.65 -5.18 5.13
N GLN A 93 14.08 -4.03 4.60
CA GLN A 93 14.38 -2.83 5.38
C GLN A 93 13.18 -2.27 6.14
N ASN A 94 11.95 -2.56 5.70
CA ASN A 94 10.71 -2.07 6.27
C ASN A 94 9.82 -3.19 6.83
N LEU A 95 10.37 -4.36 7.07
CA LEU A 95 9.65 -5.57 7.46
C LEU A 95 8.70 -5.33 8.64
N GLU A 96 9.17 -4.74 9.74
CA GLU A 96 8.36 -4.51 10.94
C GLU A 96 7.20 -3.53 10.67
N LEU A 97 7.44 -2.50 9.86
CA LEU A 97 6.42 -1.53 9.46
C LEU A 97 5.34 -2.18 8.61
N LEU A 98 5.73 -2.99 7.63
CA LEU A 98 4.82 -3.69 6.73
C LEU A 98 4.01 -4.73 7.49
N ALA A 99 4.63 -5.54 8.35
CA ALA A 99 3.95 -6.52 9.17
C ALA A 99 2.94 -5.88 10.14
N TYR A 100 3.28 -4.73 10.73
CA TYR A 100 2.36 -3.96 11.55
C TYR A 100 1.15 -3.48 10.73
N ALA A 101 1.38 -2.91 9.54
CA ALA A 101 0.32 -2.44 8.66
C ALA A 101 -0.61 -3.58 8.24
N GLU A 102 -0.07 -4.72 7.88
CA GLU A 102 -0.80 -5.94 7.52
C GLU A 102 -1.68 -6.42 8.69
N THR A 103 -1.13 -6.48 9.90
CA THR A 103 -1.87 -6.85 11.12
C THR A 103 -3.02 -5.89 11.42
N VAL A 104 -2.79 -4.58 11.28
CA VAL A 104 -3.84 -3.57 11.50
C VAL A 104 -4.99 -3.73 10.51
N ASP A 105 -4.68 -4.05 9.25
CA ASP A 105 -5.68 -4.15 8.19
C ASP A 105 -6.50 -5.42 8.26
N ASN A 106 -5.89 -6.57 8.48
CA ASN A 106 -6.57 -7.88 8.42
C ASN A 106 -6.80 -8.56 9.78
N GLY A 107 -6.20 -8.06 10.86
CA GLY A 107 -6.34 -8.62 12.21
C GLY A 107 -5.48 -9.86 12.48
N LYS A 108 -4.61 -10.26 11.57
CA LYS A 108 -3.72 -11.41 11.75
C LYS A 108 -2.67 -11.12 12.84
N ALA A 109 -2.27 -12.14 13.58
CA ALA A 109 -1.29 -11.98 14.65
C ALA A 109 0.05 -11.46 14.10
N ILE A 110 0.65 -10.47 14.75
CA ILE A 110 1.92 -9.86 14.31
C ILE A 110 3.05 -10.89 14.19
N ARG A 111 3.02 -11.97 14.96
CA ARG A 111 3.97 -13.07 14.84
C ARG A 111 3.91 -13.72 13.46
N GLU A 112 2.71 -13.89 12.92
CA GLU A 112 2.50 -14.50 11.60
C GLU A 112 2.85 -13.53 10.48
N THR A 113 2.41 -12.28 10.57
CA THR A 113 2.72 -11.27 9.56
C THR A 113 4.22 -10.98 9.46
N LEU A 114 4.92 -11.00 10.60
CA LEU A 114 6.36 -10.73 10.64
C LEU A 114 7.24 -11.89 10.15
N ASN A 115 6.78 -13.13 10.27
CA ASN A 115 7.61 -14.32 10.01
C ASN A 115 7.16 -15.17 8.83
N ALA A 116 5.95 -14.92 8.30
CA ALA A 116 5.38 -15.74 7.25
C ALA A 116 4.75 -14.97 6.09
N ASP A 117 4.16 -13.79 6.34
CA ASP A 117 3.39 -13.10 5.30
C ASP A 117 4.22 -12.04 4.54
N ILE A 118 5.16 -11.39 5.20
CA ILE A 118 6.02 -10.34 4.61
C ILE A 118 7.41 -10.88 4.29
#